data_b2be2fe58ae9ff2d35fda6fed2bbf1ce
#
_entry.id   b2be2fe58ae9ff2d35fda6fed2bbf1ce
#
_cell.length_a   1.000
_cell.length_b   1.000
_cell.length_c   1.000
_cell.angle_alpha   90.00
_cell.angle_beta   90.00
_cell.angle_gamma   90.00
#
_symmetry.space_group_name_H-M   'P 1'
#
loop_
_entity.id
_entity.type
_entity.pdbx_description
1 polymer ?
#
loop_
_entity_poly.entity_id
_entity_poly.type
_entity_poly.pdbx_seq_one_letter_code
_entity_poly.pdbx_strand_id
1 'polypeptide(L)'
;MNLAPTLPAIIELRQYTLHPGQRETLIELFEREFITPQQDAGMTLLGQFRDLDNAGRFVWLRGFTDMPQRAQALGDFYGGPVWRRYRDEANATMVDSDNVLLLKPARPGAITPRTGLHVATTWPLAEAADGELLAFFDQTVVPLWRDAGAEWLTTLVTEAGPNTFPRLPVREGENVIVTWTRFPDGAAHVRCQALLAQSTAWQKQALPQIQARLAAPPQVLRLVLTAFSLRAFT
;
A
#
# COMPACT_ATOMS: atom_id res chain seq x y z
N MET A 1 -19.64 14.51 -13.62
CA MET A 1 -18.27 13.99 -13.64
C MET A 1 -17.87 13.77 -12.18
N ASN A 2 -17.92 12.53 -11.68
CA ASN A 2 -17.33 12.23 -10.39
C ASN A 2 -15.82 12.23 -10.58
N LEU A 3 -15.15 13.26 -10.07
CA LEU A 3 -13.68 13.25 -9.98
C LEU A 3 -13.31 12.08 -9.06
N ALA A 4 -12.42 11.22 -9.54
CA ALA A 4 -11.86 10.17 -8.67
C ALA A 4 -11.28 10.86 -7.40
N PRO A 5 -11.52 10.31 -6.21
CA PRO A 5 -11.04 10.92 -4.98
C PRO A 5 -9.51 11.03 -5.04
N THR A 6 -9.00 12.23 -4.78
CA THR A 6 -7.55 12.46 -4.69
C THR A 6 -6.97 11.63 -3.54
N LEU A 7 -5.73 11.12 -3.73
CA LEU A 7 -5.01 10.43 -2.67
C LEU A 7 -4.86 11.34 -1.44
N PRO A 8 -5.08 10.81 -0.23
CA PRO A 8 -4.72 11.50 1.00
C PRO A 8 -3.24 11.87 1.04
N ALA A 9 -2.90 12.95 1.75
CA ALA A 9 -1.51 13.39 1.84
C ALA A 9 -0.62 12.40 2.62
N ILE A 10 -1.19 11.69 3.59
CA ILE A 10 -0.51 10.66 4.37
C ILE A 10 -1.21 9.32 4.15
N ILE A 11 -0.43 8.27 3.92
CA ILE A 11 -0.93 6.91 3.67
C ILE A 11 -0.15 5.92 4.55
N GLU A 12 -0.86 5.05 5.23
CA GLU A 12 -0.27 3.86 5.86
C GLU A 12 -0.49 2.65 4.96
N LEU A 13 0.59 1.99 4.55
CA LEU A 13 0.58 0.64 3.99
C LEU A 13 0.87 -0.34 5.11
N ARG A 14 -0.13 -1.11 5.50
CA ARG A 14 -0.09 -2.02 6.63
C ARG A 14 -0.10 -3.47 6.16
N GLN A 15 0.86 -4.25 6.67
CA GLN A 15 1.01 -5.66 6.36
C GLN A 15 0.95 -6.45 7.66
N TYR A 16 -0.17 -7.11 7.92
CA TYR A 16 -0.35 -7.91 9.13
C TYR A 16 0.06 -9.36 8.88
N THR A 17 0.84 -9.92 9.79
CA THR A 17 1.12 -11.37 9.84
C THR A 17 0.13 -12.01 10.79
N LEU A 18 -0.57 -13.02 10.34
CA LEU A 18 -1.67 -13.66 11.05
C LEU A 18 -1.32 -15.09 11.42
N HIS A 19 -1.97 -15.59 12.47
CA HIS A 19 -1.93 -17.01 12.78
C HIS A 19 -2.49 -17.84 11.63
N PRO A 20 -2.04 -19.10 11.44
CA PRO A 20 -2.53 -19.97 10.39
C PRO A 20 -4.07 -20.06 10.38
N GLY A 21 -4.68 -19.83 9.23
CA GLY A 21 -6.14 -19.88 9.04
C GLY A 21 -6.91 -18.65 9.52
N GLN A 22 -6.27 -17.66 10.16
CA GLN A 22 -6.97 -16.52 10.77
C GLN A 22 -7.21 -15.33 9.83
N ARG A 23 -6.73 -15.38 8.58
CA ARG A 23 -6.88 -14.24 7.66
C ARG A 23 -8.34 -13.89 7.37
N GLU A 24 -9.15 -14.87 7.04
CA GLU A 24 -10.56 -14.61 6.72
C GLU A 24 -11.33 -14.17 7.97
N THR A 25 -11.02 -14.74 9.15
CA THR A 25 -11.59 -14.32 10.44
C THR A 25 -11.33 -12.82 10.70
N LEU A 26 -10.08 -12.36 10.49
CA LEU A 26 -9.76 -10.94 10.66
C LEU A 26 -10.43 -10.07 9.60
N ILE A 27 -10.46 -10.49 8.33
CA ILE A 27 -11.10 -9.74 7.24
C ILE A 27 -12.59 -9.56 7.54
N GLU A 28 -13.30 -10.61 7.93
CA GLU A 28 -14.73 -10.55 8.26
C GLU A 28 -15.00 -9.61 9.44
N LEU A 29 -14.20 -9.72 10.51
CA LEU A 29 -14.29 -8.80 11.64
C LEU A 29 -14.01 -7.36 11.24
N PHE A 30 -12.96 -7.14 10.47
CA PHE A 30 -12.54 -5.82 10.00
C PHE A 30 -13.63 -5.16 9.14
N GLU A 31 -14.17 -5.90 8.17
CA GLU A 31 -15.21 -5.42 7.27
C GLU A 31 -16.52 -5.14 8.00
N ARG A 32 -16.87 -5.94 8.99
CA ARG A 32 -18.12 -5.80 9.75
C ARG A 32 -18.06 -4.68 10.79
N GLU A 33 -16.90 -4.54 11.50
CA GLU A 33 -16.86 -3.72 12.71
C GLU A 33 -15.93 -2.50 12.60
N PHE A 34 -14.91 -2.51 11.74
CA PHE A 34 -13.86 -1.49 11.79
C PHE A 34 -13.89 -0.49 10.63
N ILE A 35 -14.57 -0.76 9.55
CA ILE A 35 -14.60 0.15 8.39
C ILE A 35 -15.31 1.46 8.73
N THR A 36 -16.59 1.40 9.06
CA THR A 36 -17.40 2.58 9.37
C THR A 36 -16.81 3.41 10.51
N PRO A 37 -16.41 2.83 11.68
CA PRO A 37 -15.83 3.63 12.76
C PRO A 37 -14.50 4.30 12.43
N GLN A 38 -13.69 3.72 11.55
CA GLN A 38 -12.48 4.39 11.06
C GLN A 38 -12.81 5.57 10.14
N GLN A 39 -13.81 5.40 9.26
CA GLN A 39 -14.30 6.48 8.40
C GLN A 39 -14.92 7.61 9.22
N ASP A 40 -15.73 7.29 10.22
CA ASP A 40 -16.34 8.27 11.16
C ASP A 40 -15.27 9.04 11.94
N ALA A 41 -14.14 8.41 12.24
CA ALA A 41 -12.98 9.07 12.83
C ALA A 41 -12.16 9.92 11.82
N GLY A 42 -12.59 10.00 10.56
CA GLY A 42 -11.95 10.82 9.53
C GLY A 42 -10.85 10.12 8.72
N MET A 43 -10.71 8.79 8.81
CA MET A 43 -9.77 8.03 7.98
C MET A 43 -10.37 7.73 6.62
N THR A 44 -9.55 7.79 5.57
CA THR A 44 -9.91 7.29 4.24
C THR A 44 -9.39 5.86 4.08
N LEU A 45 -10.29 4.88 3.94
CA LEU A 45 -9.86 3.51 3.65
C LEU A 45 -9.65 3.35 2.15
N LEU A 46 -8.43 2.98 1.75
CA LEU A 46 -8.01 2.94 0.35
C LEU A 46 -8.04 1.52 -0.25
N GLY A 47 -8.29 0.51 0.57
CA GLY A 47 -8.46 -0.87 0.14
C GLY A 47 -7.93 -1.88 1.14
N GLN A 48 -8.55 -3.06 1.15
CA GLN A 48 -8.16 -4.24 1.91
C GLN A 48 -7.89 -5.37 0.93
N PHE A 49 -6.80 -6.14 1.17
CA PHE A 49 -6.27 -7.09 0.21
C PHE A 49 -5.86 -8.39 0.87
N ARG A 50 -6.03 -9.48 0.12
CA ARG A 50 -5.39 -10.77 0.38
C ARG A 50 -4.07 -10.83 -0.38
N ASP A 51 -2.99 -11.20 0.30
CA ASP A 51 -1.75 -11.55 -0.36
C ASP A 51 -1.89 -12.95 -0.98
N LEU A 52 -1.56 -13.06 -2.27
CA LEU A 52 -1.63 -14.31 -3.02
C LEU A 52 -0.46 -15.24 -2.72
N ASP A 53 0.67 -14.70 -2.29
CA ASP A 53 1.90 -15.45 -2.01
C ASP A 53 2.01 -15.88 -0.55
N ASN A 54 1.21 -15.26 0.34
CA ASN A 54 1.20 -15.57 1.76
C ASN A 54 -0.24 -15.59 2.31
N ALA A 55 -0.76 -16.80 2.52
CA ALA A 55 -2.10 -17.00 3.05
C ALA A 55 -2.29 -16.48 4.49
N GLY A 56 -1.19 -16.26 5.24
CA GLY A 56 -1.19 -15.66 6.57
C GLY A 56 -1.00 -14.14 6.56
N ARG A 57 -1.09 -13.47 5.40
CA ARG A 57 -0.92 -12.02 5.33
C ARG A 57 -2.20 -11.31 4.93
N PHE A 58 -2.54 -10.27 5.71
CA PHE A 58 -3.58 -9.30 5.40
C PHE A 58 -2.93 -7.94 5.14
N VAL A 59 -3.21 -7.34 3.98
CA VAL A 59 -2.64 -6.05 3.57
C VAL A 59 -3.77 -5.05 3.41
N TRP A 60 -3.57 -3.83 3.92
CA TRP A 60 -4.56 -2.78 3.75
C TRP A 60 -3.95 -1.39 3.82
N LEU A 61 -4.65 -0.43 3.22
CA LEU A 61 -4.22 0.97 3.19
C LEU A 61 -5.30 1.85 3.80
N ARG A 62 -4.84 2.83 4.60
CA ARG A 62 -5.65 3.95 5.05
C ARG A 62 -4.90 5.25 4.84
N GLY A 63 -5.66 6.33 4.70
CA GLY A 63 -5.10 7.64 4.46
C GLY A 63 -5.66 8.70 5.38
N PHE A 64 -4.91 9.81 5.46
CA PHE A 64 -5.17 10.95 6.33
C PHE A 64 -4.85 12.23 5.58
N THR A 65 -5.50 13.35 5.97
CA THR A 65 -5.25 14.64 5.34
C THR A 65 -3.88 15.20 5.69
N ASP A 66 -3.38 14.93 6.89
CA ASP A 66 -2.07 15.33 7.40
C ASP A 66 -1.70 14.52 8.67
N MET A 67 -0.51 14.74 9.20
CA MET A 67 -0.01 14.04 10.40
C MET A 67 -0.75 14.42 11.70
N PRO A 68 -1.15 15.67 11.94
CA PRO A 68 -2.03 16.01 13.06
C PRO A 68 -3.38 15.31 13.02
N GLN A 69 -4.05 15.31 11.86
CA GLN A 69 -5.34 14.62 11.69
C GLN A 69 -5.17 13.10 11.84
N ARG A 70 -4.04 12.53 11.39
CA ARG A 70 -3.71 11.11 11.66
C ARG A 70 -3.69 10.82 13.16
N ALA A 71 -3.01 11.65 13.96
CA ALA A 71 -2.95 11.45 15.42
C ALA A 71 -4.34 11.50 16.06
N GLN A 72 -5.18 12.47 15.66
CA GLN A 72 -6.54 12.62 16.16
C GLN A 72 -7.40 11.41 15.77
N ALA A 73 -7.46 11.05 14.49
CA ALA A 73 -8.28 9.96 13.99
C ALA A 73 -7.91 8.60 14.63
N LEU A 74 -6.59 8.34 14.79
CA LEU A 74 -6.13 7.14 15.49
C LEU A 74 -6.51 7.15 16.98
N GLY A 75 -6.41 8.32 17.63
CA GLY A 75 -6.84 8.51 19.02
C GLY A 75 -8.33 8.20 19.20
N ASP A 76 -9.17 8.74 18.33
CA ASP A 76 -10.62 8.57 18.37
C ASP A 76 -11.02 7.11 18.13
N PHE A 77 -10.46 6.46 17.13
CA PHE A 77 -10.76 5.06 16.82
C PHE A 77 -10.26 4.11 17.91
N TYR A 78 -8.96 4.15 18.25
CA TYR A 78 -8.36 3.22 19.24
C TYR A 78 -8.76 3.54 20.69
N GLY A 79 -9.21 4.77 20.99
CA GLY A 79 -9.87 5.16 22.22
C GLY A 79 -11.39 4.90 22.22
N GLY A 80 -11.98 4.59 21.06
CA GLY A 80 -13.41 4.46 20.86
C GLY A 80 -14.02 3.15 21.38
N PRO A 81 -15.38 3.10 21.49
CA PRO A 81 -16.08 1.95 22.06
C PRO A 81 -15.98 0.70 21.18
N VAL A 82 -15.96 0.85 19.85
CA VAL A 82 -15.90 -0.28 18.93
C VAL A 82 -14.56 -1.01 19.07
N TRP A 83 -13.43 -0.27 19.05
CA TRP A 83 -12.12 -0.88 19.28
C TRP A 83 -12.03 -1.57 20.65
N ARG A 84 -12.50 -0.93 21.72
CA ARG A 84 -12.51 -1.54 23.07
C ARG A 84 -13.29 -2.84 23.12
N ARG A 85 -14.37 -2.96 22.34
CA ARG A 85 -15.21 -4.16 22.30
C ARG A 85 -14.54 -5.31 21.56
N TYR A 86 -13.90 -5.04 20.42
CA TYR A 86 -13.45 -6.08 19.49
C TYR A 86 -11.93 -6.27 19.40
N ARG A 87 -11.13 -5.45 20.13
CA ARG A 87 -9.67 -5.51 20.06
C ARG A 87 -9.10 -6.88 20.41
N ASP A 88 -9.67 -7.56 21.39
CA ASP A 88 -9.15 -8.84 21.87
C ASP A 88 -9.41 -9.94 20.82
N GLU A 89 -10.58 -9.91 20.16
CA GLU A 89 -10.89 -10.76 19.01
C GLU A 89 -9.94 -10.49 17.82
N ALA A 90 -9.73 -9.23 17.49
CA ALA A 90 -8.80 -8.84 16.42
C ALA A 90 -7.36 -9.25 16.75
N ASN A 91 -6.87 -8.93 17.96
CA ASN A 91 -5.50 -9.21 18.36
C ASN A 91 -5.22 -10.72 18.41
N ALA A 92 -6.20 -11.54 18.78
CA ALA A 92 -6.06 -13.00 18.79
C ALA A 92 -5.81 -13.62 17.40
N THR A 93 -6.10 -12.89 16.32
CA THR A 93 -5.82 -13.35 14.95
C THR A 93 -4.39 -13.03 14.49
N MET A 94 -3.70 -12.10 15.15
CA MET A 94 -2.45 -11.49 14.68
C MET A 94 -1.23 -12.04 15.40
N VAL A 95 -0.19 -12.35 14.64
CA VAL A 95 1.18 -12.59 15.13
C VAL A 95 1.92 -11.27 15.21
N ASP A 96 1.75 -10.42 14.18
CA ASP A 96 2.41 -9.11 14.06
C ASP A 96 1.55 -8.15 13.25
N SER A 97 1.48 -6.90 13.72
CA SER A 97 0.77 -5.79 13.07
C SER A 97 1.64 -4.54 12.86
N ASP A 98 2.94 -4.63 13.13
CA ASP A 98 3.85 -3.49 13.20
C ASP A 98 4.60 -3.22 11.90
N ASN A 99 4.45 -4.12 10.89
CA ASN A 99 4.97 -3.90 9.55
C ASN A 99 4.12 -2.85 8.82
N VAL A 100 4.41 -1.59 9.10
CA VAL A 100 3.68 -0.44 8.58
C VAL A 100 4.63 0.57 7.98
N LEU A 101 4.43 0.91 6.71
CA LEU A 101 5.11 2.03 6.06
C LEU A 101 4.23 3.28 6.13
N LEU A 102 4.82 4.37 6.62
CA LEU A 102 4.22 5.70 6.59
C LEU A 102 4.68 6.42 5.32
N LEU A 103 3.74 6.72 4.45
CA LEU A 103 3.99 7.13 3.07
C LEU A 103 3.25 8.41 2.71
N LYS A 104 3.71 9.07 1.66
CA LYS A 104 2.99 10.15 0.96
C LYS A 104 3.04 9.95 -0.54
N PRO A 105 2.05 10.44 -1.31
CA PRO A 105 2.10 10.40 -2.76
C PRO A 105 3.28 11.22 -3.30
N ALA A 106 4.06 10.64 -4.21
CA ALA A 106 5.11 11.38 -4.93
C ALA A 106 4.52 12.43 -5.87
N ARG A 107 3.30 12.19 -6.36
CA ARG A 107 2.52 13.08 -7.23
C ARG A 107 1.05 13.01 -6.83
N PRO A 108 0.27 14.10 -7.06
CA PRO A 108 -1.19 14.02 -6.97
C PRO A 108 -1.71 12.90 -7.87
N GLY A 109 -2.67 12.13 -7.37
CA GLY A 109 -3.21 10.98 -8.09
C GLY A 109 -4.42 10.41 -7.37
N ALA A 110 -4.91 9.29 -7.87
CA ALA A 110 -6.00 8.53 -7.25
C ALA A 110 -5.64 7.04 -7.28
N ILE A 111 -5.86 6.34 -6.19
CA ILE A 111 -6.00 4.88 -6.20
C ILE A 111 -7.50 4.61 -6.26
N THR A 112 -7.96 4.09 -7.38
CA THR A 112 -9.32 3.57 -7.48
C THR A 112 -9.22 2.06 -7.43
N PRO A 113 -9.56 1.43 -6.31
CA PRO A 113 -9.56 -0.02 -6.23
C PRO A 113 -10.53 -0.59 -7.27
N ARG A 114 -10.01 -1.44 -8.14
CA ARG A 114 -10.78 -2.16 -9.17
C ARG A 114 -10.38 -3.61 -9.16
N THR A 115 -11.27 -4.47 -9.64
CA THR A 115 -10.97 -5.91 -9.80
C THR A 115 -9.68 -6.15 -10.57
N GLY A 116 -9.00 -7.24 -10.26
CA GLY A 116 -7.75 -7.63 -10.89
C GLY A 116 -6.65 -7.91 -9.89
N LEU A 117 -5.46 -8.12 -10.39
CA LEU A 117 -4.24 -8.28 -9.59
C LEU A 117 -3.63 -6.91 -9.33
N HIS A 118 -3.51 -6.53 -8.08
CA HIS A 118 -2.72 -5.39 -7.64
C HIS A 118 -1.31 -5.86 -7.27
N VAL A 119 -0.32 -5.12 -7.73
CA VAL A 119 1.09 -5.39 -7.39
C VAL A 119 1.69 -4.16 -6.75
N ALA A 120 2.03 -4.28 -5.46
CA ALA A 120 2.77 -3.27 -4.74
C ALA A 120 4.24 -3.69 -4.65
N THR A 121 5.14 -2.88 -5.21
CA THR A 121 6.58 -3.12 -5.10
C THR A 121 7.20 -2.05 -4.21
N THR A 122 7.77 -2.47 -3.10
CA THR A 122 8.56 -1.60 -2.21
C THR A 122 10.01 -1.68 -2.63
N TRP A 123 10.60 -0.55 -2.97
CA TRP A 123 11.99 -0.35 -3.35
C TRP A 123 12.73 0.31 -2.18
N PRO A 124 13.46 -0.47 -1.34
CA PRO A 124 14.24 0.11 -0.25
C PRO A 124 15.41 0.90 -0.82
N LEU A 125 15.55 2.16 -0.42
CA LEU A 125 16.57 3.07 -0.92
C LEU A 125 17.67 3.29 0.11
N ALA A 126 18.91 3.49 -0.34
CA ALA A 126 20.04 3.87 0.51
C ALA A 126 19.86 5.29 1.07
N GLU A 127 19.24 6.17 0.30
CA GLU A 127 18.96 7.56 0.67
C GLU A 127 17.49 7.91 0.33
N ALA A 128 16.98 9.00 0.89
CA ALA A 128 15.63 9.47 0.58
C ALA A 128 15.47 9.73 -0.93
N ALA A 129 14.28 9.42 -1.45
CA ALA A 129 13.96 9.70 -2.85
C ALA A 129 14.04 11.20 -3.13
N ASP A 130 14.94 11.59 -4.00
CA ASP A 130 15.13 12.96 -4.47
C ASP A 130 14.27 13.26 -5.71
N GLY A 131 14.25 14.55 -6.12
CA GLY A 131 13.49 14.98 -7.28
C GLY A 131 13.98 14.37 -8.60
N GLU A 132 15.26 14.05 -8.72
CA GLU A 132 15.85 13.40 -9.89
C GLU A 132 15.35 11.97 -10.03
N LEU A 133 15.39 11.19 -8.95
CA LEU A 133 14.89 9.83 -8.93
C LEU A 133 13.38 9.77 -9.22
N LEU A 134 12.59 10.68 -8.63
CA LEU A 134 11.15 10.76 -8.90
C LEU A 134 10.85 11.15 -10.36
N ALA A 135 11.60 12.10 -10.93
CA ALA A 135 11.48 12.45 -12.34
C ALA A 135 11.86 11.27 -13.25
N PHE A 136 12.90 10.51 -12.89
CA PHE A 136 13.29 9.30 -13.61
C PHE A 136 12.18 8.22 -13.56
N PHE A 137 11.56 8.01 -12.41
CA PHE A 137 10.40 7.10 -12.34
C PHE A 137 9.28 7.56 -13.28
N ASP A 138 8.90 8.84 -13.24
CA ASP A 138 7.81 9.39 -14.05
C ASP A 138 8.09 9.34 -15.57
N GLN A 139 9.33 9.65 -15.96
CA GLN A 139 9.70 9.84 -17.38
C GLN A 139 10.21 8.57 -18.04
N THR A 140 10.69 7.60 -17.27
CA THR A 140 11.32 6.39 -17.81
C THR A 140 10.64 5.12 -17.32
N VAL A 141 10.52 4.94 -15.99
CA VAL A 141 10.02 3.68 -15.42
C VAL A 141 8.53 3.50 -15.73
N VAL A 142 7.73 4.50 -15.44
CA VAL A 142 6.26 4.46 -15.66
C VAL A 142 5.89 4.18 -17.12
N PRO A 143 6.45 4.89 -18.11
CA PRO A 143 6.19 4.58 -19.52
C PRO A 143 6.56 3.14 -19.90
N LEU A 144 7.76 2.67 -19.53
CA LEU A 144 8.18 1.31 -19.84
C LEU A 144 7.24 0.23 -19.28
N TRP A 145 6.76 0.43 -18.06
CA TRP A 145 5.80 -0.50 -17.45
C TRP A 145 4.42 -0.44 -18.11
N ARG A 146 3.96 0.76 -18.47
CA ARG A 146 2.69 0.96 -19.20
C ARG A 146 2.74 0.31 -20.58
N ASP A 147 3.83 0.50 -21.31
CA ASP A 147 4.05 -0.12 -22.63
C ASP A 147 4.09 -1.65 -22.53
N ALA A 148 4.59 -2.17 -21.40
CA ALA A 148 4.56 -3.60 -21.09
C ALA A 148 3.19 -4.10 -20.59
N GLY A 149 2.16 -3.23 -20.47
CA GLY A 149 0.79 -3.60 -20.15
C GLY A 149 0.38 -3.41 -18.68
N ALA A 150 1.19 -2.74 -17.86
CA ALA A 150 0.82 -2.40 -16.49
C ALA A 150 -0.10 -1.16 -16.46
N GLU A 151 -1.16 -1.19 -15.69
CA GLU A 151 -1.86 0.01 -15.26
C GLU A 151 -1.13 0.58 -14.04
N TRP A 152 -0.43 1.69 -14.22
CA TRP A 152 0.26 2.38 -13.13
C TRP A 152 -0.71 3.24 -12.36
N LEU A 153 -0.92 2.94 -11.09
CA LEU A 153 -1.88 3.65 -10.24
C LEU A 153 -1.22 4.81 -9.48
N THR A 154 -0.11 4.54 -8.80
CA THR A 154 0.59 5.57 -8.02
C THR A 154 2.03 5.20 -7.72
N THR A 155 2.80 6.23 -7.37
CA THR A 155 4.11 6.13 -6.73
C THR A 155 4.02 6.82 -5.38
N LEU A 156 4.36 6.11 -4.31
CA LEU A 156 4.42 6.63 -2.95
C LEU A 156 5.87 6.65 -2.47
N VAL A 157 6.19 7.58 -1.58
CA VAL A 157 7.51 7.69 -0.94
C VAL A 157 7.36 7.77 0.57
N THR A 158 8.44 7.51 1.29
CA THR A 158 8.47 7.64 2.76
C THR A 158 8.00 9.03 3.20
N GLU A 159 7.07 9.07 4.16
CA GLU A 159 6.83 10.26 4.97
C GLU A 159 7.86 10.26 6.12
N ALA A 160 8.76 11.24 6.09
CA ALA A 160 9.89 11.31 7.03
C ALA A 160 9.56 11.97 8.37
N GLY A 161 8.33 12.46 8.56
CA GLY A 161 7.87 13.04 9.81
C GLY A 161 7.83 12.01 10.95
N PRO A 162 7.94 12.45 12.21
CA PRO A 162 7.87 11.54 13.35
C PRO A 162 6.52 10.85 13.43
N ASN A 163 6.50 9.62 13.96
CA ASN A 163 5.24 8.92 14.22
C ASN A 163 4.40 9.68 15.24
N THR A 164 3.31 10.31 14.81
CA THR A 164 2.41 11.10 15.67
C THR A 164 1.50 10.26 16.55
N PHE A 165 1.57 8.91 16.45
CA PHE A 165 0.82 8.00 17.31
C PHE A 165 1.69 6.79 17.72
N PRO A 166 2.62 6.96 18.69
CA PRO A 166 3.61 5.93 19.03
C PRO A 166 3.04 4.61 19.56
N ARG A 167 1.78 4.59 19.98
CA ARG A 167 1.07 3.36 20.39
C ARG A 167 0.85 2.37 19.25
N LEU A 168 0.95 2.84 18.00
CA LEU A 168 1.00 2.00 16.80
C LEU A 168 2.36 2.21 16.14
N PRO A 169 3.25 1.23 16.23
CA PRO A 169 4.54 1.29 15.59
C PRO A 169 4.44 1.44 14.07
N VAL A 170 5.41 2.13 13.50
CA VAL A 170 5.67 2.19 12.06
C VAL A 170 7.16 1.94 11.83
N ARG A 171 7.51 1.54 10.63
CA ARG A 171 8.91 1.35 10.22
C ARG A 171 9.56 2.72 10.04
N GLU A 172 10.27 3.17 11.05
CA GLU A 172 10.98 4.46 11.04
C GLU A 172 12.40 4.31 10.50
N GLY A 173 12.94 5.39 9.94
CA GLY A 173 14.31 5.44 9.42
C GLY A 173 14.52 4.71 8.09
N GLU A 174 13.46 4.23 7.45
CA GLU A 174 13.52 3.58 6.15
C GLU A 174 13.16 4.53 5.02
N ASN A 175 14.00 4.58 4.00
CA ASN A 175 13.70 5.30 2.77
C ASN A 175 13.16 4.30 1.74
N VAL A 176 11.95 4.54 1.26
CA VAL A 176 11.34 3.66 0.24
C VAL A 176 10.65 4.46 -0.87
N ILE A 177 10.62 3.86 -2.05
CA ILE A 177 9.58 4.11 -3.05
C ILE A 177 8.65 2.90 -3.02
N VAL A 178 7.33 3.13 -3.02
CA VAL A 178 6.34 2.08 -3.26
C VAL A 178 5.62 2.38 -4.56
N THR A 179 5.76 1.49 -5.52
CA THR A 179 5.02 1.57 -6.79
C THR A 179 3.80 0.67 -6.71
N TRP A 180 2.65 1.18 -7.14
CA TRP A 180 1.40 0.43 -7.15
C TRP A 180 0.89 0.29 -8.57
N THR A 181 0.86 -0.93 -9.08
CA THR A 181 0.37 -1.26 -10.41
C THR A 181 -0.80 -2.23 -10.34
N ARG A 182 -1.60 -2.26 -11.39
CA ARG A 182 -2.72 -3.18 -11.53
C ARG A 182 -2.65 -3.91 -12.88
N PHE A 183 -3.11 -5.15 -12.86
CA PHE A 183 -3.26 -6.00 -14.05
C PHE A 183 -4.66 -6.62 -14.05
N PRO A 184 -5.24 -6.93 -15.23
CA PRO A 184 -6.50 -7.66 -15.31
C PRO A 184 -6.46 -8.98 -14.53
N ASP A 185 -5.34 -9.70 -14.61
CA ASP A 185 -5.10 -11.01 -13.98
C ASP A 185 -3.60 -11.31 -13.81
N GLY A 186 -3.29 -12.47 -13.22
CA GLY A 186 -1.91 -12.92 -13.04
C GLY A 186 -1.18 -13.22 -14.35
N ALA A 187 -1.90 -13.67 -15.39
CA ALA A 187 -1.29 -13.94 -16.70
C ALA A 187 -0.82 -12.64 -17.38
N ALA A 188 -1.60 -11.56 -17.25
CA ALA A 188 -1.19 -10.22 -17.73
C ALA A 188 0.06 -9.72 -17.01
N HIS A 189 0.16 -9.93 -15.69
CA HIS A 189 1.37 -9.60 -14.92
C HIS A 189 2.59 -10.39 -15.39
N VAL A 190 2.46 -11.71 -15.62
CA VAL A 190 3.56 -12.55 -16.15
C VAL A 190 3.99 -12.08 -17.54
N ARG A 191 3.05 -11.73 -18.42
CA ARG A 191 3.39 -11.17 -19.74
C ARG A 191 4.13 -9.84 -19.62
N CYS A 192 3.71 -8.95 -18.74
CA CYS A 192 4.40 -7.68 -18.49
C CYS A 192 5.85 -7.91 -18.04
N GLN A 193 6.07 -8.81 -17.10
CA GLN A 193 7.42 -9.16 -16.64
C GLN A 193 8.28 -9.74 -17.75
N ALA A 194 7.72 -10.59 -18.61
CA ALA A 194 8.43 -11.16 -19.77
C ALA A 194 8.81 -10.07 -20.78
N LEU A 195 7.92 -9.11 -21.06
CA LEU A 195 8.22 -7.97 -21.94
C LEU A 195 9.33 -7.07 -21.37
N LEU A 196 9.27 -6.75 -20.09
CA LEU A 196 10.33 -5.99 -19.42
C LEU A 196 11.66 -6.74 -19.41
N ALA A 197 11.65 -8.07 -19.20
CA ALA A 197 12.86 -8.88 -19.27
C ALA A 197 13.53 -8.89 -20.66
N GLN A 198 12.76 -8.67 -21.72
CA GLN A 198 13.25 -8.57 -23.10
C GLN A 198 13.55 -7.12 -23.53
N SER A 199 13.11 -6.12 -22.77
CA SER A 199 13.32 -4.71 -23.09
C SER A 199 14.75 -4.28 -22.81
N THR A 200 15.48 -3.88 -23.85
CA THR A 200 16.83 -3.31 -23.71
C THR A 200 16.81 -2.03 -22.87
N ALA A 201 15.80 -1.17 -23.05
CA ALA A 201 15.64 0.06 -22.28
C ALA A 201 15.44 -0.25 -20.78
N TRP A 202 14.66 -1.26 -20.45
CA TRP A 202 14.50 -1.69 -19.07
C TRP A 202 15.79 -2.31 -18.51
N GLN A 203 16.33 -3.33 -19.19
CA GLN A 203 17.43 -4.15 -18.68
C GLN A 203 18.78 -3.40 -18.62
N LYS A 204 19.06 -2.55 -19.59
CA LYS A 204 20.37 -1.89 -19.73
C LYS A 204 20.38 -0.42 -19.30
N GLN A 205 19.21 0.20 -19.13
CA GLN A 205 19.13 1.62 -18.78
C GLN A 205 18.36 1.82 -17.46
N ALA A 206 17.08 1.41 -17.38
CA ALA A 206 16.25 1.73 -16.23
C ALA A 206 16.61 0.90 -14.99
N LEU A 207 16.65 -0.42 -15.08
CA LEU A 207 16.88 -1.30 -13.95
C LEU A 207 18.24 -1.06 -13.27
N PRO A 208 19.38 -0.88 -13.98
CA PRO A 208 20.65 -0.56 -13.32
C PRO A 208 20.66 0.75 -12.56
N GLN A 209 19.96 1.79 -13.05
CA GLN A 209 19.84 3.06 -12.33
C GLN A 209 19.05 2.92 -11.04
N ILE A 210 17.96 2.12 -11.06
CA ILE A 210 17.21 1.81 -9.84
C ILE A 210 18.11 1.02 -8.87
N GLN A 211 18.75 -0.05 -9.36
CA GLN A 211 19.61 -0.93 -8.54
C GLN A 211 20.73 -0.17 -7.83
N ALA A 212 21.31 0.84 -8.48
CA ALA A 212 22.36 1.69 -7.90
C ALA A 212 21.87 2.53 -6.69
N ARG A 213 20.58 2.71 -6.53
CA ARG A 213 19.96 3.47 -5.43
C ARG A 213 19.41 2.59 -4.31
N LEU A 214 19.36 1.26 -4.51
CA LEU A 214 18.77 0.33 -3.54
C LEU A 214 19.69 0.03 -2.36
N ALA A 215 19.11 0.01 -1.16
CA ALA A 215 19.73 -0.51 0.06
C ALA A 215 19.56 -2.03 0.23
N ALA A 216 18.49 -2.58 -0.37
CA ALA A 216 18.14 -4.01 -0.28
C ALA A 216 17.28 -4.40 -1.51
N PRO A 217 17.12 -5.71 -1.78
CA PRO A 217 16.25 -6.18 -2.85
C PRO A 217 14.81 -5.69 -2.67
N PRO A 218 14.11 -5.36 -3.79
CA PRO A 218 12.70 -4.97 -3.75
C PRO A 218 11.81 -6.06 -3.15
N GLN A 219 10.78 -5.64 -2.42
CA GLN A 219 9.75 -6.52 -1.90
C GLN A 219 8.49 -6.37 -2.76
N VAL A 220 7.94 -7.49 -3.22
CA VAL A 220 6.76 -7.50 -4.08
C VAL A 220 5.60 -8.16 -3.35
N LEU A 221 4.45 -7.50 -3.36
CA LEU A 221 3.19 -8.03 -2.89
C LEU A 221 2.25 -8.21 -4.08
N ARG A 222 1.73 -9.43 -4.28
CA ARG A 222 0.69 -9.72 -5.26
C ARG A 222 -0.66 -9.85 -4.55
N LEU A 223 -1.55 -8.92 -4.82
CA LEU A 223 -2.69 -8.64 -3.98
C LEU A 223 -4.01 -8.71 -4.75
N VAL A 224 -5.05 -9.26 -4.12
CA VAL A 224 -6.43 -9.18 -4.61
C VAL A 224 -7.32 -8.54 -3.55
N LEU A 225 -8.27 -7.72 -4.01
CA LEU A 225 -9.20 -7.02 -3.12
C LEU A 225 -10.07 -8.01 -2.33
N THR A 226 -10.41 -7.63 -1.10
CA THR A 226 -11.47 -8.30 -0.33
C THR A 226 -12.85 -7.97 -0.92
N ALA A 227 -13.87 -8.73 -0.52
CA ALA A 227 -15.22 -8.57 -1.07
C ALA A 227 -15.84 -7.20 -0.76
N PHE A 228 -15.55 -6.63 0.41
CA PHE A 228 -16.04 -5.30 0.77
C PHE A 228 -15.38 -4.22 -0.09
N SER A 229 -14.05 -4.27 -0.23
CA SER A 229 -13.31 -3.29 -1.04
C SER A 229 -13.77 -3.29 -2.49
N LEU A 230 -14.17 -4.44 -3.04
CA LEU A 230 -14.76 -4.51 -4.38
C LEU A 230 -16.10 -3.78 -4.47
N ARG A 231 -16.96 -3.87 -3.44
CA ARG A 231 -18.30 -3.24 -3.44
C ARG A 231 -18.27 -1.75 -3.11
N ALA A 232 -17.31 -1.31 -2.30
CA ALA A 232 -17.21 0.08 -1.87
C ALA A 232 -16.77 1.03 -2.99
N PHE A 233 -16.20 0.50 -4.08
CA PHE A 233 -15.63 1.28 -5.18
C PHE A 233 -16.27 0.97 -6.55
N THR A 234 -17.34 0.18 -6.60
CA THR A 234 -18.22 0.00 -7.77
C THR A 234 -19.43 0.90 -7.66
#